data_bb764d76888121ddb3b6502de6f4746d
#
_entry.id   bb764d76888121ddb3b6502de6f4746d
#
_cell.length_a   1.000
_cell.length_b   1.000
_cell.length_c   1.000
_cell.angle_alpha   90.00
_cell.angle_beta   90.00
_cell.angle_gamma   90.00
#
_symmetry.space_group_name_H-M   'P 1'
#
loop_
_entity.id
_entity.type
_entity.pdbx_description
1 polymer ?
#
loop_
_entity_poly.entity_id
_entity_poly.type
_entity_poly.pdbx_seq_one_letter_code
_entity_poly.pdbx_strand_id
1 'polypeptide(L)'
;MLLLAAMMAFSFCACDTYYNINVSTTEEDTTEPPSTKPAYETGVYTTVAKEETFDYTDRAGNVYNTTYLIPRINLVGADADMINKEITEKYYKDFVAAENEQANRSSLTCDSLGYERFINGNVLSVVIKRVYYSHSVDYTVYSFNTSTCTLLDSKGVVTAIGKSYPEVKDKIRAELEKDYVNKYNTANPPQNYKENYEKTLSDDNMEKAKIYINEKGKITAVCKEYASVGNGEFAVVITLD
;
A
#
# COMPACT_ATOMS: atom_id res chain seq x y z
N MET A 1 -19.55 43.73 -32.24
CA MET A 1 -18.67 42.56 -32.42
C MET A 1 -18.17 42.19 -31.06
N LEU A 2 -18.92 41.33 -30.35
CA LEU A 2 -18.64 40.91 -28.97
C LEU A 2 -17.95 39.53 -29.04
N LEU A 3 -16.71 39.46 -28.57
CA LEU A 3 -15.98 38.19 -28.40
C LEU A 3 -16.39 37.61 -27.09
N LEU A 4 -17.11 36.50 -27.10
CA LEU A 4 -17.42 35.68 -25.93
C LEU A 4 -16.22 34.73 -25.69
N ALA A 5 -15.43 35.01 -24.64
CA ALA A 5 -14.43 34.09 -24.16
C ALA A 5 -15.11 33.03 -23.28
N ALA A 6 -15.21 31.81 -23.78
CA ALA A 6 -15.65 30.65 -22.97
C ALA A 6 -14.52 30.19 -22.09
N MET A 7 -14.62 30.53 -20.81
CA MET A 7 -13.79 29.90 -19.77
C MET A 7 -14.31 28.46 -19.53
N MET A 8 -13.55 27.48 -20.00
CA MET A 8 -13.76 26.10 -19.57
C MET A 8 -13.19 25.95 -18.15
N ALA A 9 -14.09 25.92 -17.19
CA ALA A 9 -13.77 25.50 -15.84
C ALA A 9 -13.55 23.97 -15.86
N PHE A 10 -12.28 23.54 -15.78
CA PHE A 10 -11.97 22.17 -15.44
C PHE A 10 -12.29 21.98 -13.96
N SER A 11 -13.45 21.42 -13.67
CA SER A 11 -13.73 20.83 -12.38
C SER A 11 -12.83 19.62 -12.20
N PHE A 12 -11.72 19.80 -11.48
CA PHE A 12 -11.03 18.68 -10.87
C PHE A 12 -11.93 18.14 -9.77
N CYS A 13 -12.63 17.06 -10.07
CA CYS A 13 -13.27 16.24 -9.07
C CYS A 13 -12.14 15.56 -8.29
N ALA A 14 -11.68 16.20 -7.23
CA ALA A 14 -10.88 15.53 -6.20
C ALA A 14 -11.83 14.51 -5.57
N CYS A 15 -11.69 13.24 -5.97
CA CYS A 15 -12.22 12.14 -5.19
C CYS A 15 -11.39 12.07 -3.91
N ASP A 16 -11.79 12.84 -2.91
CA ASP A 16 -11.43 12.59 -1.52
C ASP A 16 -12.08 11.27 -1.10
N THR A 17 -11.43 10.17 -1.45
CA THR A 17 -11.70 8.90 -0.80
C THR A 17 -10.99 8.99 0.56
N TYR A 18 -11.67 9.59 1.53
CA TYR A 18 -11.35 9.41 2.94
C TYR A 18 -11.57 7.93 3.25
N TYR A 19 -10.48 7.16 3.24
CA TYR A 19 -10.50 5.85 3.85
C TYR A 19 -10.61 6.07 5.35
N ASN A 20 -11.82 5.84 5.88
CA ASN A 20 -12.00 5.63 7.30
C ASN A 20 -11.16 4.42 7.68
N ILE A 21 -9.96 4.67 8.20
CA ILE A 21 -9.22 3.68 8.95
C ILE A 21 -10.04 3.46 10.22
N ASN A 22 -10.86 2.42 10.27
CA ASN A 22 -11.44 1.95 11.50
C ASN A 22 -10.30 1.37 12.35
N VAL A 23 -9.50 2.26 12.91
CA VAL A 23 -8.71 1.94 14.09
C VAL A 23 -9.71 1.84 15.20
N SER A 24 -10.03 0.63 15.63
CA SER A 24 -10.68 0.41 16.91
C SER A 24 -9.67 0.85 17.97
N THR A 25 -9.67 2.14 18.27
CA THR A 25 -8.98 2.68 19.44
C THR A 25 -9.78 2.28 20.66
N THR A 26 -9.48 1.13 21.22
CA THR A 26 -9.65 0.93 22.66
C THR A 26 -8.42 1.57 23.29
N GLU A 27 -8.58 2.80 23.74
CA GLU A 27 -7.70 3.38 24.75
C GLU A 27 -7.79 2.48 25.99
N GLU A 28 -6.82 1.61 26.17
CA GLU A 28 -6.41 1.12 27.46
C GLU A 28 -4.91 1.34 27.57
N ASP A 29 -4.58 2.44 28.27
CA ASP A 29 -3.25 2.65 28.87
C ASP A 29 -3.07 1.58 29.96
N THR A 30 -2.75 0.37 29.55
CA THR A 30 -2.28 -0.68 30.44
C THR A 30 -0.87 -1.02 30.04
N THR A 31 0.06 -0.60 30.89
CA THR A 31 1.43 -1.12 30.98
C THR A 31 1.41 -2.62 31.40
N GLU A 32 0.60 -3.42 30.73
CA GLU A 32 0.69 -4.86 30.84
C GLU A 32 1.83 -5.37 29.94
N PRO A 33 2.67 -6.29 30.47
CA PRO A 33 3.66 -6.94 29.64
C PRO A 33 2.96 -7.63 28.49
N PRO A 34 3.57 -7.69 27.27
CA PRO A 34 2.95 -8.26 26.08
C PRO A 34 2.40 -9.65 26.42
N SER A 35 1.11 -9.84 26.15
CA SER A 35 0.41 -11.10 26.38
C SER A 35 1.26 -12.27 25.83
N THR A 36 1.60 -13.20 26.69
CA THR A 36 2.32 -14.43 26.32
C THR A 36 1.46 -15.42 25.53
N LYS A 37 0.18 -15.08 25.32
CA LYS A 37 -0.74 -15.92 24.55
C LYS A 37 -0.53 -15.74 23.06
N PRO A 38 -0.49 -16.85 22.29
CA PRO A 38 -0.37 -16.78 20.83
C PRO A 38 -1.52 -15.98 20.17
N ALA A 39 -1.26 -15.32 19.06
CA ALA A 39 -2.22 -14.50 18.35
C ALA A 39 -3.50 -15.26 17.94
N TYR A 40 -3.42 -16.57 17.69
CA TYR A 40 -4.59 -17.40 17.39
C TYR A 40 -5.56 -17.57 18.58
N GLU A 41 -5.08 -17.39 19.80
CA GLU A 41 -5.91 -17.42 21.02
C GLU A 41 -6.57 -16.07 21.32
N THR A 42 -5.92 -14.98 20.94
CA THR A 42 -6.39 -13.61 21.19
C THR A 42 -7.12 -13.00 19.99
N GLY A 43 -6.93 -13.53 18.79
CA GLY A 43 -7.41 -12.93 17.53
C GLY A 43 -6.71 -11.62 17.15
N VAL A 44 -5.68 -11.20 17.90
CA VAL A 44 -4.93 -9.97 17.65
C VAL A 44 -3.65 -10.29 16.87
N TYR A 45 -3.77 -10.35 15.55
CA TYR A 45 -2.65 -10.72 14.66
C TYR A 45 -1.68 -9.58 14.37
N THR A 46 -2.08 -8.34 14.60
CA THR A 46 -1.20 -7.17 14.44
C THR A 46 -1.48 -6.15 15.52
N THR A 47 -0.44 -5.42 15.92
CA THR A 47 -0.51 -4.25 16.79
C THR A 47 0.24 -3.09 16.15
N VAL A 48 0.07 -1.88 16.68
CA VAL A 48 0.89 -0.74 16.32
C VAL A 48 2.19 -0.82 17.13
N ALA A 49 3.34 -0.91 16.44
CA ALA A 49 4.64 -0.87 17.09
C ALA A 49 5.08 0.56 17.41
N LYS A 50 4.72 1.49 16.53
CA LYS A 50 4.99 2.93 16.68
C LYS A 50 3.87 3.71 16.02
N GLU A 51 3.40 4.75 16.70
CA GLU A 51 2.43 5.72 16.19
C GLU A 51 2.88 7.12 16.59
N GLU A 52 2.87 8.04 15.63
CA GLU A 52 3.11 9.45 15.88
C GLU A 52 2.33 10.29 14.87
N THR A 53 1.81 11.41 15.33
CA THR A 53 1.14 12.40 14.49
C THR A 53 1.89 13.72 14.55
N PHE A 54 2.24 14.24 13.38
CA PHE A 54 2.98 15.47 13.22
C PHE A 54 2.08 16.53 12.57
N ASP A 55 1.99 17.68 13.22
CA ASP A 55 1.39 18.86 12.61
C ASP A 55 2.46 19.62 11.83
N TYR A 56 2.18 19.89 10.57
CA TYR A 56 3.03 20.78 9.83
C TYR A 56 2.26 21.91 9.14
N THR A 57 2.87 23.10 9.06
CA THR A 57 2.30 24.26 8.42
C THR A 57 3.11 24.55 7.16
N ASP A 58 2.51 24.61 5.99
CA ASP A 58 3.21 24.97 4.76
C ASP A 58 3.60 26.46 4.72
N ARG A 59 4.26 26.88 3.63
CA ARG A 59 4.67 28.28 3.46
C ARG A 59 3.48 29.25 3.34
N ALA A 60 2.31 28.76 3.00
CA ALA A 60 1.08 29.54 2.90
C ALA A 60 0.33 29.62 4.23
N GLY A 61 0.79 28.94 5.28
CA GLY A 61 0.17 28.91 6.60
C GLY A 61 -0.89 27.81 6.78
N ASN A 62 -1.05 26.89 5.83
CA ASN A 62 -1.98 25.77 5.99
C ASN A 62 -1.38 24.72 6.93
N VAL A 63 -2.19 24.22 7.85
CA VAL A 63 -1.80 23.15 8.79
C VAL A 63 -2.23 21.80 8.22
N TYR A 64 -1.29 20.85 8.17
CA TYR A 64 -1.49 19.47 7.77
C TYR A 64 -1.11 18.54 8.90
N ASN A 65 -1.88 17.48 9.09
CA ASN A 65 -1.60 16.41 10.04
C ASN A 65 -1.04 15.22 9.27
N THR A 66 0.13 14.77 9.65
CA THR A 66 0.79 13.60 9.08
C THR A 66 0.90 12.52 10.13
N THR A 67 0.35 11.35 9.86
CA THR A 67 0.40 10.20 10.78
C THR A 67 1.32 9.13 10.26
N TYR A 68 2.18 8.62 11.15
CA TYR A 68 3.06 7.49 10.92
C TYR A 68 2.64 6.33 11.81
N LEU A 69 2.21 5.23 11.19
CA LEU A 69 1.82 4.00 11.86
C LEU A 69 2.72 2.86 11.39
N ILE A 70 3.55 2.33 12.29
CA ILE A 70 4.41 1.19 12.03
C ILE A 70 3.78 -0.05 12.65
N PRO A 71 3.40 -1.08 11.86
CA PRO A 71 2.79 -2.29 12.40
C PRO A 71 3.82 -3.22 13.04
N ARG A 72 3.32 -4.07 13.94
CA ARG A 72 3.98 -5.28 14.41
C ARG A 72 3.06 -6.47 14.15
N ILE A 73 3.63 -7.56 13.66
CA ILE A 73 2.95 -8.83 13.44
C ILE A 73 3.08 -9.68 14.70
N ASN A 74 1.94 -10.12 15.24
CA ASN A 74 1.86 -10.86 16.52
C ASN A 74 1.75 -12.39 16.32
N LEU A 75 2.23 -12.91 15.20
CA LEU A 75 2.36 -14.35 15.00
C LEU A 75 3.64 -14.85 15.68
N VAL A 76 3.60 -16.08 16.15
CA VAL A 76 4.76 -16.72 16.81
C VAL A 76 5.53 -17.51 15.74
N GLY A 77 6.81 -17.17 15.55
CA GLY A 77 7.69 -17.91 14.64
C GLY A 77 8.74 -17.04 13.97
N ALA A 78 9.73 -17.70 13.40
CA ALA A 78 10.90 -17.05 12.78
C ALA A 78 10.53 -16.11 11.63
N ASP A 79 9.47 -16.45 10.85
CA ASP A 79 9.03 -15.61 9.74
C ASP A 79 8.46 -14.27 10.24
N ALA A 80 7.64 -14.30 11.30
CA ALA A 80 7.09 -13.09 11.89
C ALA A 80 8.19 -12.23 12.52
N ASP A 81 9.16 -12.83 13.21
CA ASP A 81 10.30 -12.13 13.79
C ASP A 81 11.15 -11.47 12.70
N MET A 82 11.42 -12.19 11.61
CA MET A 82 12.16 -11.68 10.45
C MET A 82 11.44 -10.48 9.83
N ILE A 83 10.14 -10.58 9.58
CA ILE A 83 9.36 -9.49 8.98
C ILE A 83 9.22 -8.30 9.93
N ASN A 84 9.04 -8.52 11.25
CA ASN A 84 9.03 -7.42 12.21
C ASN A 84 10.37 -6.66 12.24
N LYS A 85 11.48 -7.39 12.12
CA LYS A 85 12.80 -6.77 11.99
C LYS A 85 12.91 -5.96 10.69
N GLU A 86 12.50 -6.54 9.55
CA GLU A 86 12.49 -5.83 8.25
C GLU A 86 11.62 -4.56 8.29
N ILE A 87 10.41 -4.65 8.85
CA ILE A 87 9.52 -3.50 9.04
C ILE A 87 10.21 -2.40 9.85
N THR A 88 10.85 -2.78 10.97
CA THR A 88 11.56 -1.83 11.83
C THR A 88 12.72 -1.17 11.08
N GLU A 89 13.57 -1.95 10.42
CA GLU A 89 14.73 -1.44 9.68
C GLU A 89 14.33 -0.54 8.51
N LYS A 90 13.22 -0.88 7.82
CA LYS A 90 12.77 -0.14 6.65
C LYS A 90 12.05 1.17 6.99
N TYR A 91 11.20 1.15 8.02
CA TYR A 91 10.27 2.25 8.28
C TYR A 91 10.64 3.08 9.50
N TYR A 92 11.43 2.56 10.45
CA TYR A 92 11.82 3.32 11.63
C TYR A 92 12.65 4.56 11.30
N LYS A 93 13.49 4.52 10.26
CA LYS A 93 14.23 5.69 9.80
C LYS A 93 13.33 6.82 9.30
N ASP A 94 12.20 6.48 8.65
CA ASP A 94 11.22 7.48 8.22
C ASP A 94 10.56 8.14 9.43
N PHE A 95 10.26 7.33 10.46
CA PHE A 95 9.74 7.82 11.73
C PHE A 95 10.73 8.75 12.43
N VAL A 96 11.99 8.36 12.58
CA VAL A 96 13.04 9.20 13.19
C VAL A 96 13.29 10.46 12.35
N ALA A 97 13.25 10.37 11.02
CA ALA A 97 13.35 11.53 10.16
C ALA A 97 12.19 12.51 10.41
N ALA A 98 10.96 12.01 10.50
CA ALA A 98 9.78 12.80 10.81
C ALA A 98 9.87 13.50 12.17
N GLU A 99 10.32 12.78 13.23
CA GLU A 99 10.55 13.37 14.55
C GLU A 99 11.58 14.51 14.51
N ASN A 100 12.70 14.30 13.82
CA ASN A 100 13.77 15.28 13.73
C ASN A 100 13.36 16.52 12.92
N GLU A 101 12.44 16.39 12.00
CA GLU A 101 12.02 17.44 11.08
C GLU A 101 10.83 18.26 11.53
N GLN A 102 10.18 17.92 12.61
CA GLN A 102 9.37 18.92 13.32
C GLN A 102 10.16 20.19 13.62
N ALA A 103 11.50 20.07 13.69
CA ALA A 103 12.40 21.21 13.86
C ALA A 103 12.84 21.87 12.54
N ASN A 104 12.94 21.16 11.41
CA ASN A 104 13.53 21.65 10.16
C ASN A 104 12.99 20.97 8.88
N ARG A 105 11.83 21.21 8.51
CA ARG A 105 10.93 20.78 7.43
C ARG A 105 11.43 20.49 6.02
N SER A 106 12.70 20.42 5.72
CA SER A 106 13.16 20.33 4.33
C SER A 106 13.33 18.92 3.77
N SER A 107 13.13 17.86 4.56
CA SER A 107 13.50 16.50 4.16
C SER A 107 12.61 15.34 4.64
N LEU A 108 11.33 15.60 5.00
CA LEU A 108 10.41 14.48 5.25
C LEU A 108 10.43 13.50 4.07
N THR A 109 10.75 12.25 4.33
CA THR A 109 10.87 11.23 3.28
C THR A 109 9.52 10.82 2.71
N CYS A 110 8.44 11.01 3.48
CA CYS A 110 7.08 10.77 3.01
C CYS A 110 6.05 11.61 3.79
N ASP A 111 4.89 11.82 3.16
CA ASP A 111 3.75 12.53 3.75
C ASP A 111 3.09 11.72 4.85
N SER A 112 2.92 10.42 4.62
CA SER A 112 2.32 9.53 5.59
C SER A 112 2.80 8.09 5.42
N LEU A 113 2.76 7.37 6.51
CA LEU A 113 3.02 5.93 6.59
C LEU A 113 1.89 5.29 7.39
N GLY A 114 1.21 4.33 6.80
CA GLY A 114 0.14 3.60 7.47
C GLY A 114 0.09 2.15 7.05
N TYR A 115 -0.80 1.39 7.66
CA TYR A 115 -1.02 0.01 7.25
C TYR A 115 -2.47 -0.40 7.39
N GLU A 116 -2.84 -1.37 6.60
CA GLU A 116 -4.11 -2.08 6.68
C GLU A 116 -3.85 -3.56 6.93
N ARG A 117 -4.79 -4.22 7.61
CA ARG A 117 -4.74 -5.65 7.83
C ARG A 117 -6.04 -6.29 7.38
N PHE A 118 -5.92 -7.44 6.73
CA PHE A 118 -7.06 -8.20 6.26
C PHE A 118 -6.90 -9.66 6.69
N ILE A 119 -7.98 -10.28 7.15
CA ILE A 119 -8.00 -11.69 7.51
C ILE A 119 -9.08 -12.37 6.68
N ASN A 120 -8.67 -13.39 5.94
CA ASN A 120 -9.58 -14.19 5.14
C ASN A 120 -9.25 -15.68 5.33
N GLY A 121 -10.10 -16.40 6.06
CA GLY A 121 -9.80 -17.75 6.51
C GLY A 121 -8.49 -17.76 7.31
N ASN A 122 -7.53 -18.55 6.84
CA ASN A 122 -6.20 -18.67 7.45
C ASN A 122 -5.16 -17.71 6.83
N VAL A 123 -5.57 -16.76 6.01
CA VAL A 123 -4.64 -15.79 5.39
C VAL A 123 -4.77 -14.45 6.10
N LEU A 124 -3.71 -14.02 6.77
CA LEU A 124 -3.49 -12.65 7.22
C LEU A 124 -2.73 -11.92 6.14
N SER A 125 -3.21 -10.76 5.70
CA SER A 125 -2.49 -9.84 4.83
C SER A 125 -2.27 -8.52 5.55
N VAL A 126 -1.04 -8.04 5.57
CA VAL A 126 -0.64 -6.73 6.11
C VAL A 126 -0.09 -5.90 4.96
N VAL A 127 -0.74 -4.79 4.67
CA VAL A 127 -0.40 -3.90 3.57
C VAL A 127 0.07 -2.57 4.15
N ILE A 128 1.36 -2.29 4.04
CA ILE A 128 1.94 -1.02 4.47
C ILE A 128 1.95 -0.07 3.28
N LYS A 129 1.38 1.11 3.49
CA LYS A 129 1.25 2.16 2.50
C LYS A 129 2.10 3.35 2.90
N ARG A 130 3.01 3.77 2.02
CA ARG A 130 3.81 4.98 2.16
C ARG A 130 3.39 5.97 1.08
N VAL A 131 2.96 7.15 1.48
CA VAL A 131 2.60 8.25 0.56
C VAL A 131 3.72 9.28 0.58
N TYR A 132 4.22 9.64 -0.58
CA TYR A 132 5.26 10.66 -0.74
C TYR A 132 4.66 12.01 -1.10
N TYR A 133 5.40 13.09 -0.85
CA TYR A 133 5.00 14.47 -1.23
C TYR A 133 4.69 14.65 -2.71
N SER A 134 5.28 13.82 -3.57
CA SER A 134 4.95 13.74 -5.00
C SER A 134 3.57 13.13 -5.27
N HIS A 135 2.82 12.75 -4.24
CA HIS A 135 1.58 11.97 -4.31
C HIS A 135 1.77 10.54 -4.88
N SER A 136 3.02 10.13 -5.10
CA SER A 136 3.30 8.72 -5.40
C SER A 136 3.10 7.86 -4.15
N VAL A 137 2.69 6.62 -4.36
CA VAL A 137 2.40 5.68 -3.29
C VAL A 137 3.21 4.42 -3.46
N ASP A 138 3.89 4.03 -2.39
CA ASP A 138 4.59 2.75 -2.28
C ASP A 138 3.77 1.79 -1.41
N TYR A 139 3.74 0.53 -1.81
CA TYR A 139 3.08 -0.53 -1.05
C TYR A 139 4.09 -1.63 -0.70
N THR A 140 4.01 -2.11 0.52
CA THR A 140 4.69 -3.32 0.94
C THR A 140 3.65 -4.28 1.49
N VAL A 141 3.64 -5.51 0.99
CA VAL A 141 2.64 -6.52 1.36
C VAL A 141 3.34 -7.70 2.00
N TYR A 142 2.88 -8.08 3.19
CA TYR A 142 3.25 -9.30 3.88
C TYR A 142 2.01 -10.15 4.10
N SER A 143 2.05 -11.40 3.72
CA SER A 143 0.94 -12.33 3.95
C SER A 143 1.41 -13.54 4.72
N PHE A 144 0.57 -14.04 5.64
CA PHE A 144 0.89 -15.17 6.50
C PHE A 144 -0.24 -16.18 6.52
N ASN A 145 0.11 -17.44 6.65
CA ASN A 145 -0.84 -18.46 7.09
C ASN A 145 -0.92 -18.39 8.62
N THR A 146 -2.08 -18.03 9.15
CA THR A 146 -2.28 -17.85 10.59
C THR A 146 -2.29 -19.17 11.37
N SER A 147 -2.58 -20.30 10.72
CA SER A 147 -2.57 -21.62 11.37
C SER A 147 -1.17 -22.20 11.52
N THR A 148 -0.26 -21.90 10.59
CA THR A 148 1.12 -22.36 10.61
C THR A 148 2.11 -21.29 11.00
N CYS A 149 1.66 -20.03 11.11
CA CYS A 149 2.45 -18.84 11.36
C CYS A 149 3.59 -18.62 10.33
N THR A 150 3.40 -19.11 9.10
CA THR A 150 4.42 -19.04 8.05
C THR A 150 4.12 -17.92 7.06
N LEU A 151 5.18 -17.28 6.55
CA LEU A 151 5.10 -16.28 5.49
C LEU A 151 4.62 -16.93 4.19
N LEU A 152 3.74 -16.24 3.48
CA LEU A 152 3.23 -16.65 2.16
C LEU A 152 3.75 -15.67 1.10
N ASP A 153 4.30 -16.22 0.03
CA ASP A 153 4.49 -15.48 -1.22
C ASP A 153 3.15 -15.33 -1.97
N SER A 154 3.16 -14.61 -3.09
CA SER A 154 1.95 -14.40 -3.90
C SER A 154 1.29 -15.70 -4.36
N LYS A 155 2.09 -16.74 -4.69
CA LYS A 155 1.59 -18.06 -5.04
C LYS A 155 0.97 -18.77 -3.84
N GLY A 156 1.60 -18.68 -2.69
CA GLY A 156 1.10 -19.22 -1.43
C GLY A 156 -0.25 -18.63 -1.03
N VAL A 157 -0.41 -17.31 -1.16
CA VAL A 157 -1.69 -16.62 -0.91
C VAL A 157 -2.80 -17.17 -1.80
N VAL A 158 -2.56 -17.24 -3.10
CA VAL A 158 -3.54 -17.74 -4.09
C VAL A 158 -3.90 -19.20 -3.83
N THR A 159 -2.90 -20.04 -3.52
CA THR A 159 -3.09 -21.44 -3.21
C THR A 159 -3.88 -21.65 -1.91
N ALA A 160 -3.60 -20.85 -0.88
CA ALA A 160 -4.27 -20.93 0.42
C ALA A 160 -5.79 -20.69 0.33
N ILE A 161 -6.24 -19.94 -0.68
CA ILE A 161 -7.67 -19.73 -0.98
C ILE A 161 -8.23 -20.66 -2.05
N GLY A 162 -7.50 -21.72 -2.41
CA GLY A 162 -7.96 -22.75 -3.36
C GLY A 162 -8.03 -22.29 -4.82
N LYS A 163 -7.25 -21.28 -5.22
CA LYS A 163 -7.20 -20.77 -6.59
C LYS A 163 -5.93 -21.21 -7.33
N SER A 164 -5.99 -21.19 -8.66
CA SER A 164 -4.86 -21.44 -9.55
C SER A 164 -4.02 -20.17 -9.70
N TYR A 165 -2.75 -20.20 -9.29
CA TYR A 165 -1.87 -19.04 -9.41
C TYR A 165 -1.65 -18.56 -10.86
N PRO A 166 -1.44 -19.46 -11.86
CA PRO A 166 -1.34 -19.03 -13.24
C PRO A 166 -2.59 -18.30 -13.75
N GLU A 167 -3.79 -18.82 -13.43
CA GLU A 167 -5.06 -18.21 -13.84
C GLU A 167 -5.26 -16.83 -13.18
N VAL A 168 -4.89 -16.70 -11.91
CA VAL A 168 -4.96 -15.42 -11.18
C VAL A 168 -3.97 -14.42 -11.78
N LYS A 169 -2.74 -14.84 -12.07
CA LYS A 169 -1.71 -14.02 -12.71
C LYS A 169 -2.18 -13.49 -14.07
N ASP A 170 -2.80 -14.35 -14.90
CA ASP A 170 -3.32 -13.96 -16.20
C ASP A 170 -4.47 -12.93 -16.08
N LYS A 171 -5.36 -13.10 -15.10
CA LYS A 171 -6.43 -12.15 -14.82
C LYS A 171 -5.87 -10.78 -14.35
N ILE A 172 -4.88 -10.80 -13.46
CA ILE A 172 -4.21 -9.56 -13.01
C ILE A 172 -3.58 -8.84 -14.20
N ARG A 173 -2.89 -9.59 -15.08
CA ARG A 173 -2.29 -9.04 -16.30
C ARG A 173 -3.34 -8.40 -17.20
N ALA A 174 -4.46 -9.06 -17.42
CA ALA A 174 -5.54 -8.54 -18.26
C ALA A 174 -6.17 -7.24 -17.69
N GLU A 175 -6.39 -7.17 -16.38
CA GLU A 175 -6.90 -5.94 -15.77
C GLU A 175 -5.83 -4.82 -15.75
N LEU A 176 -4.56 -5.14 -15.54
CA LEU A 176 -3.46 -4.17 -15.64
C LEU A 176 -3.31 -3.66 -17.08
N GLU A 177 -3.44 -4.53 -18.09
CA GLU A 177 -3.46 -4.13 -19.50
C GLU A 177 -4.60 -3.16 -19.79
N LYS A 178 -5.79 -3.49 -19.35
CA LYS A 178 -6.98 -2.65 -19.52
C LYS A 178 -6.79 -1.27 -18.87
N ASP A 179 -6.25 -1.22 -17.66
CA ASP A 179 -5.93 0.03 -16.95
C ASP A 179 -4.90 0.86 -17.73
N TYR A 180 -3.81 0.23 -18.17
CA TYR A 180 -2.76 0.86 -18.95
C TYR A 180 -3.26 1.45 -20.28
N VAL A 181 -4.03 0.64 -21.02
CA VAL A 181 -4.63 1.06 -22.30
C VAL A 181 -5.57 2.25 -22.09
N ASN A 182 -6.41 2.21 -21.05
CA ASN A 182 -7.32 3.31 -20.74
C ASN A 182 -6.58 4.61 -20.41
N LYS A 183 -5.43 4.52 -19.76
CA LYS A 183 -4.61 5.70 -19.39
C LYS A 183 -3.83 6.29 -20.56
N TYR A 184 -3.25 5.46 -21.42
CA TYR A 184 -2.20 5.89 -22.34
C TYR A 184 -2.51 5.69 -23.83
N ASN A 185 -3.48 4.86 -24.20
CA ASN A 185 -3.84 4.61 -25.59
C ASN A 185 -4.75 5.73 -26.12
N THR A 186 -4.16 6.86 -26.42
CA THR A 186 -4.83 8.03 -27.01
C THR A 186 -4.66 8.08 -28.53
N ALA A 187 -5.31 9.01 -29.20
CA ALA A 187 -5.14 9.22 -30.65
C ALA A 187 -3.67 9.50 -31.06
N ASN A 188 -2.88 10.03 -30.15
CA ASN A 188 -1.44 10.25 -30.30
C ASN A 188 -0.71 9.65 -29.09
N PRO A 189 -0.45 8.33 -29.08
CA PRO A 189 0.24 7.70 -27.94
C PRO A 189 1.64 8.28 -27.74
N PRO A 190 2.11 8.37 -26.48
CA PRO A 190 3.47 8.81 -26.18
C PRO A 190 4.53 7.94 -26.90
N GLN A 191 5.70 8.51 -27.18
CA GLN A 191 6.77 7.83 -27.91
C GLN A 191 7.22 6.51 -27.28
N ASN A 192 7.22 6.44 -25.96
CA ASN A 192 7.61 5.26 -25.18
C ASN A 192 6.44 4.33 -24.80
N TYR A 193 5.23 4.56 -25.37
CA TYR A 193 4.04 3.78 -25.05
C TYR A 193 4.27 2.27 -25.21
N LYS A 194 4.76 1.84 -26.37
CA LYS A 194 4.93 0.42 -26.67
C LYS A 194 5.96 -0.24 -25.73
N GLU A 195 7.10 0.39 -25.52
CA GLU A 195 8.14 -0.14 -24.64
C GLU A 195 7.67 -0.29 -23.19
N ASN A 196 7.01 0.74 -22.66
CA ASN A 196 6.52 0.72 -21.30
C ASN A 196 5.29 -0.17 -21.10
N TYR A 197 4.45 -0.33 -22.14
CA TYR A 197 3.40 -1.33 -22.18
C TYR A 197 3.97 -2.75 -22.05
N GLU A 198 4.96 -3.09 -22.88
CA GLU A 198 5.61 -4.41 -22.84
C GLU A 198 6.30 -4.66 -21.49
N LYS A 199 6.95 -3.65 -20.90
CA LYS A 199 7.55 -3.76 -19.57
C LYS A 199 6.50 -3.97 -18.48
N THR A 200 5.40 -3.21 -18.53
CA THR A 200 4.31 -3.29 -17.55
C THR A 200 3.68 -4.68 -17.53
N LEU A 201 3.48 -5.29 -18.70
CA LEU A 201 2.83 -6.59 -18.84
C LEU A 201 3.79 -7.78 -18.89
N SER A 202 5.10 -7.56 -18.72
CA SER A 202 6.11 -8.61 -18.78
C SER A 202 5.93 -9.67 -17.70
N ASP A 203 6.37 -10.90 -17.99
CA ASP A 203 6.37 -11.98 -17.00
C ASP A 203 7.18 -11.61 -15.75
N ASP A 204 8.32 -10.94 -15.92
CA ASP A 204 9.15 -10.48 -14.80
C ASP A 204 8.39 -9.53 -13.88
N ASN A 205 7.61 -8.60 -14.43
CA ASN A 205 6.77 -7.70 -13.63
C ASN A 205 5.62 -8.44 -12.92
N MET A 206 5.00 -9.40 -13.62
CA MET A 206 3.93 -10.21 -13.03
C MET A 206 4.44 -11.13 -11.90
N GLU A 207 5.65 -11.67 -11.99
CA GLU A 207 6.26 -12.47 -10.91
C GLU A 207 6.60 -11.62 -9.67
N LYS A 208 6.86 -10.33 -9.86
CA LYS A 208 7.13 -9.38 -8.77
C LYS A 208 5.87 -8.80 -8.13
N ALA A 209 4.70 -8.99 -8.76
CA ALA A 209 3.44 -8.53 -8.22
C ALA A 209 3.19 -9.12 -6.82
N LYS A 210 2.76 -8.27 -5.89
CA LYS A 210 2.43 -8.67 -4.51
C LYS A 210 0.93 -8.89 -4.40
N ILE A 211 0.53 -10.13 -4.15
CA ILE A 211 -0.88 -10.52 -4.05
C ILE A 211 -1.29 -10.64 -2.59
N TYR A 212 -2.47 -10.13 -2.29
CA TYR A 212 -3.11 -10.24 -0.98
C TYR A 212 -4.63 -10.39 -1.12
N ILE A 213 -5.30 -10.72 -0.03
CA ILE A 213 -6.76 -10.78 0.04
C ILE A 213 -7.24 -9.57 0.81
N ASN A 214 -8.11 -8.77 0.21
CA ASN A 214 -8.63 -7.55 0.83
C ASN A 214 -9.82 -7.83 1.78
N GLU A 215 -10.37 -6.78 2.36
CA GLU A 215 -11.50 -6.82 3.30
C GLU A 215 -12.76 -7.51 2.76
N LYS A 216 -12.95 -7.47 1.43
CA LYS A 216 -14.09 -8.09 0.74
C LYS A 216 -13.82 -9.54 0.33
N GLY A 217 -12.68 -10.11 0.75
CA GLY A 217 -12.27 -11.45 0.35
C GLY A 217 -11.84 -11.56 -1.12
N LYS A 218 -11.59 -10.42 -1.79
CA LYS A 218 -11.16 -10.38 -3.19
C LYS A 218 -9.65 -10.42 -3.29
N ILE A 219 -9.16 -11.09 -4.33
CA ILE A 219 -7.75 -11.07 -4.70
C ILE A 219 -7.39 -9.66 -5.16
N THR A 220 -6.38 -9.11 -4.53
CA THR A 220 -5.84 -7.80 -4.86
C THR A 220 -4.35 -7.91 -5.09
N ALA A 221 -3.83 -7.26 -6.12
CA ALA A 221 -2.43 -7.25 -6.46
C ALA A 221 -1.86 -5.84 -6.51
N VAL A 222 -0.67 -5.66 -5.97
CA VAL A 222 0.15 -4.48 -6.19
C VAL A 222 1.12 -4.80 -7.32
N CYS A 223 0.94 -4.14 -8.44
CA CYS A 223 1.75 -4.28 -9.64
C CYS A 223 2.57 -3.01 -9.87
N LYS A 224 3.65 -3.13 -10.61
CA LYS A 224 4.40 -1.98 -11.09
C LYS A 224 3.87 -1.57 -12.46
N GLU A 225 3.63 -0.28 -12.67
CA GLU A 225 3.29 0.29 -13.96
C GLU A 225 4.41 1.25 -14.40
N TYR A 226 4.87 1.10 -15.64
CA TYR A 226 5.85 1.97 -16.26
C TYR A 226 5.14 3.09 -17.02
N ALA A 227 5.25 4.32 -16.55
CA ALA A 227 4.51 5.45 -17.10
C ALA A 227 4.92 5.75 -18.54
N SER A 228 3.93 5.88 -19.43
CA SER A 228 4.17 6.32 -20.80
C SER A 228 4.34 7.84 -20.95
N VAL A 229 3.92 8.59 -19.94
CA VAL A 229 4.09 10.05 -19.85
C VAL A 229 5.02 10.36 -18.70
N GLY A 230 6.11 11.09 -18.98
CA GLY A 230 7.17 11.31 -18.01
C GLY A 230 8.11 10.11 -17.90
N ASN A 231 9.04 10.17 -16.97
CA ASN A 231 9.99 9.09 -16.69
C ASN A 231 9.70 8.56 -15.29
N GLY A 232 9.11 7.39 -15.20
CA GLY A 232 8.87 6.83 -13.88
C GLY A 232 8.15 5.50 -13.89
N GLU A 233 8.16 4.89 -12.74
CA GLU A 233 7.38 3.72 -12.42
C GLU A 233 6.61 3.98 -11.13
N PHE A 234 5.44 3.43 -11.02
CA PHE A 234 4.61 3.58 -9.83
C PHE A 234 3.81 2.31 -9.55
N ALA A 235 3.34 2.19 -8.32
CA ALA A 235 2.52 1.06 -7.92
C ALA A 235 1.07 1.28 -8.37
N VAL A 236 0.48 0.23 -8.94
CA VAL A 236 -0.95 0.16 -9.28
C VAL A 236 -1.58 -0.99 -8.51
N VAL A 237 -2.75 -0.74 -7.94
CA VAL A 237 -3.51 -1.74 -7.19
C VAL A 237 -4.64 -2.28 -8.07
N ILE A 238 -4.57 -3.57 -8.40
CA ILE A 238 -5.56 -4.28 -9.21
C ILE A 238 -6.37 -5.20 -8.30
N THR A 239 -7.68 -5.07 -8.30
CA THR A 239 -8.58 -5.97 -7.57
C THR A 239 -9.39 -6.79 -8.57
N LEU A 240 -9.37 -8.11 -8.42
CA LEU A 240 -10.16 -9.03 -9.24
C LEU A 240 -11.58 -9.19 -8.68
N ASP A 241 -12.54 -9.24 -9.58
CA ASP A 241 -13.95 -9.48 -9.24
C ASP A 241 -14.28 -10.96 -8.92
#